data_f9669bb814696aec64f21896b7e15ff1
#
_entry.id   f9669bb814696aec64f21896b7e15ff1
#
_cell.length_a   1.000
_cell.length_b   1.000
_cell.length_c   1.000
_cell.angle_alpha   90.00
_cell.angle_beta   90.00
_cell.angle_gamma   90.00
#
_symmetry.space_group_name_H-M   'P 1'
#
loop_
_entity.id
_entity.type
_entity.pdbx_description
1 polymer ?
#
loop_
_entity_poly.entity_id
_entity_poly.type
_entity_poly.pdbx_seq_one_letter_code
_entity_poly.pdbx_strand_id
1 'polypeptide(L)'
;MNKLKITLTILACCFVSCLIQHNAAAQSAIVNAPSTDVVPAKKLYVEMDFITNYAWARGDERFANYLPRAVVGIGNNVEVGANVSYTRVPGGGAPLELQPNAKWKFYQNEAKGVAASVGCIWFVPLTHRTGTKTFGQCYSVASKQVQGAYGPRFTGGGYYLVAAGNAEKTKAGAIVAYEQPLTNRLQFIVDWQSGDNRFGFIAPALNLVLPHSSSLTGGYAIANHGRGKNAFFLYYGTQF
;
A
#
# COMPACT_ATOMS: atom_id res chain seq x y z
N MET A 1 -25.70 -47.69 -6.82
CA MET A 1 -26.32 -46.37 -6.65
C MET A 1 -25.46 -45.35 -5.88
N ASN A 2 -24.39 -45.74 -5.18
CA ASN A 2 -23.61 -44.85 -4.36
C ASN A 2 -22.41 -44.14 -5.04
N LYS A 3 -21.81 -44.77 -6.07
CA LYS A 3 -20.66 -44.18 -6.75
C LYS A 3 -21.00 -42.91 -7.56
N LEU A 4 -22.14 -42.91 -8.25
CA LEU A 4 -22.58 -41.74 -9.02
C LEU A 4 -22.89 -40.51 -8.14
N LYS A 5 -23.48 -40.72 -6.97
CA LYS A 5 -23.76 -39.63 -5.99
C LYS A 5 -22.49 -39.04 -5.44
N ILE A 6 -21.47 -39.83 -5.11
CA ILE A 6 -20.17 -39.38 -4.62
C ILE A 6 -19.44 -38.56 -5.68
N THR A 7 -19.44 -39.02 -6.94
CA THR A 7 -18.81 -38.30 -8.04
C THR A 7 -19.50 -36.95 -8.29
N LEU A 8 -20.84 -36.89 -8.24
CA LEU A 8 -21.60 -35.66 -8.42
C LEU A 8 -21.33 -34.65 -7.27
N THR A 9 -21.20 -35.14 -6.04
CA THR A 9 -20.90 -34.30 -4.87
C THR A 9 -19.48 -33.75 -4.94
N ILE A 10 -18.50 -34.56 -5.35
CA ILE A 10 -17.10 -34.08 -5.54
C ILE A 10 -17.04 -33.07 -6.69
N LEU A 11 -17.73 -33.29 -7.79
CA LEU A 11 -17.81 -32.36 -8.91
C LEU A 11 -18.48 -31.03 -8.49
N ALA A 12 -19.57 -31.09 -7.72
CA ALA A 12 -20.24 -29.91 -7.16
C ALA A 12 -19.36 -29.14 -6.18
N CYS A 13 -18.63 -29.83 -5.30
CA CYS A 13 -17.67 -29.19 -4.39
C CYS A 13 -16.50 -28.56 -5.14
N CYS A 14 -15.97 -29.19 -6.18
CA CYS A 14 -14.94 -28.60 -7.03
C CYS A 14 -15.46 -27.39 -7.81
N PHE A 15 -16.72 -27.43 -8.31
CA PHE A 15 -17.34 -26.31 -9.02
C PHE A 15 -17.62 -25.12 -8.08
N VAL A 16 -18.07 -25.36 -6.87
CA VAL A 16 -18.26 -24.30 -5.85
C VAL A 16 -16.93 -23.72 -5.41
N SER A 17 -15.86 -24.51 -5.33
CA SER A 17 -14.51 -24.02 -5.02
C SER A 17 -13.91 -23.12 -6.13
N CYS A 18 -14.31 -23.32 -7.39
CA CYS A 18 -13.89 -22.47 -8.51
C CYS A 18 -14.66 -21.14 -8.59
N LEU A 19 -15.82 -21.02 -7.92
CA LEU A 19 -16.63 -19.80 -7.94
C LEU A 19 -16.28 -18.82 -6.80
N ILE A 20 -15.44 -19.22 -5.86
CA ILE A 20 -14.91 -18.30 -4.85
C ILE A 20 -13.63 -17.66 -5.42
N GLN A 21 -13.79 -16.81 -6.40
CA GLN A 21 -12.76 -15.81 -6.70
C GLN A 21 -12.71 -14.88 -5.48
N HIS A 22 -11.72 -15.08 -4.63
CA HIS A 22 -11.35 -14.07 -3.67
C HIS A 22 -10.77 -12.91 -4.48
N ASN A 23 -11.61 -11.93 -4.79
CA ASN A 23 -11.12 -10.64 -5.21
C ASN A 23 -10.29 -10.13 -4.03
N ALA A 24 -8.96 -10.22 -4.13
CA ALA A 24 -8.09 -9.47 -3.26
C ALA A 24 -8.54 -8.02 -3.36
N ALA A 25 -8.81 -7.37 -2.23
CA ALA A 25 -9.12 -5.95 -2.22
C ALA A 25 -7.98 -5.24 -2.95
N ALA A 26 -8.31 -4.45 -3.97
CA ALA A 26 -7.30 -3.71 -4.73
C ALA A 26 -6.66 -2.69 -3.78
N GLN A 27 -5.50 -3.04 -3.24
CA GLN A 27 -4.75 -2.20 -2.32
C GLN A 27 -4.06 -1.10 -3.13
N SER A 28 -4.36 0.15 -2.82
CA SER A 28 -3.79 1.31 -3.54
C SER A 28 -2.27 1.46 -3.34
N ALA A 29 -1.73 0.94 -2.25
CA ALA A 29 -0.30 0.83 -1.97
C ALA A 29 0.08 -0.63 -1.71
N ILE A 30 1.34 -0.99 -1.90
CA ILE A 30 1.87 -2.34 -1.56
C ILE A 30 2.04 -2.41 -0.03
N VAL A 31 2.95 -1.65 0.51
CA VAL A 31 3.06 -1.27 1.92
C VAL A 31 3.20 0.25 1.99
N ASN A 32 4.41 0.77 1.71
CA ASN A 32 4.70 2.20 1.60
C ASN A 32 4.81 2.65 0.13
N ALA A 33 5.15 1.72 -0.76
CA ALA A 33 5.27 1.98 -2.19
C ALA A 33 3.91 1.89 -2.91
N PRO A 34 3.66 2.74 -3.92
CA PRO A 34 2.45 2.65 -4.72
C PRO A 34 2.41 1.35 -5.54
N SER A 35 1.24 0.74 -5.62
CA SER A 35 0.96 -0.41 -6.48
C SER A 35 0.50 0.01 -7.87
N THR A 36 0.47 -0.94 -8.82
CA THR A 36 -0.20 -0.73 -10.11
C THR A 36 -1.72 -0.93 -10.04
N ASP A 37 -2.24 -1.42 -8.92
CA ASP A 37 -3.67 -1.67 -8.76
C ASP A 37 -4.42 -0.36 -8.49
N VAL A 38 -5.66 -0.31 -8.98
CA VAL A 38 -6.60 0.79 -8.74
C VAL A 38 -7.91 0.23 -8.21
N VAL A 39 -8.57 0.98 -7.36
CA VAL A 39 -9.89 0.62 -6.84
C VAL A 39 -10.88 0.55 -8.01
N PRO A 40 -11.68 -0.53 -8.14
CA PRO A 40 -12.64 -0.68 -9.23
C PRO A 40 -13.67 0.46 -9.24
N ALA A 41 -14.21 0.75 -10.42
CA ALA A 41 -15.22 1.80 -10.60
C ALA A 41 -16.40 1.64 -9.62
N LYS A 42 -16.82 2.72 -8.98
CA LYS A 42 -17.91 2.80 -7.99
C LYS A 42 -17.64 1.99 -6.70
N LYS A 43 -16.42 1.55 -6.46
CA LYS A 43 -16.00 0.94 -5.21
C LYS A 43 -15.28 1.96 -4.35
N LEU A 44 -15.40 1.80 -3.03
CA LEU A 44 -14.69 2.56 -2.01
C LEU A 44 -13.74 1.63 -1.27
N TYR A 45 -12.49 2.02 -1.14
CA TYR A 45 -11.51 1.38 -0.27
C TYR A 45 -11.23 2.29 0.92
N VAL A 46 -11.30 1.74 2.12
CA VAL A 46 -10.96 2.44 3.36
C VAL A 46 -9.88 1.64 4.09
N GLU A 47 -8.86 2.34 4.59
CA GLU A 47 -7.76 1.73 5.33
C GLU A 47 -7.42 2.58 6.56
N MET A 48 -7.04 1.92 7.64
CA MET A 48 -6.48 2.54 8.83
C MET A 48 -5.07 2.01 9.04
N ASP A 49 -4.10 2.91 8.96
CA ASP A 49 -2.70 2.59 9.23
C ASP A 49 -2.32 3.05 10.64
N PHE A 50 -1.62 2.19 11.33
CA PHE A 50 -0.96 2.48 12.59
C PHE A 50 0.53 2.22 12.45
N ILE A 51 1.36 3.23 12.69
CA ILE A 51 2.81 3.17 12.54
C ILE A 51 3.45 3.69 13.83
N THR A 52 4.37 2.93 14.45
CA THR A 52 4.96 3.32 15.72
C THR A 52 6.35 2.74 15.95
N ASN A 53 7.15 3.45 16.73
CA ASN A 53 8.42 2.96 17.25
C ASN A 53 8.46 2.91 18.79
N TYR A 54 7.30 2.98 19.46
CA TYR A 54 7.21 3.04 20.93
C TYR A 54 7.87 1.86 21.64
N ALA A 55 7.98 0.71 21.01
CA ALA A 55 8.51 -0.51 21.62
C ALA A 55 10.03 -0.42 21.92
N TRP A 56 10.79 0.37 21.15
CA TRP A 56 12.26 0.45 21.26
C TRP A 56 12.81 1.87 21.37
N ALA A 57 12.11 2.88 20.85
CA ALA A 57 12.56 4.27 20.98
C ALA A 57 12.32 4.81 22.38
N ARG A 58 13.09 5.82 22.78
CA ARG A 58 12.98 6.48 24.08
C ARG A 58 12.83 7.98 23.93
N GLY A 59 12.23 8.60 24.96
CA GLY A 59 12.10 10.05 25.03
C GLY A 59 11.32 10.62 23.83
N ASP A 60 11.82 11.70 23.28
CA ASP A 60 11.29 12.46 22.14
C ASP A 60 11.46 11.78 20.79
N GLU A 61 12.24 10.70 20.72
CA GLU A 61 12.36 9.89 19.51
C GLU A 61 11.14 9.01 19.25
N ARG A 62 10.28 8.82 20.25
CA ARG A 62 9.05 8.05 20.11
C ARG A 62 8.05 8.76 19.23
N PHE A 63 7.33 7.98 18.43
CA PHE A 63 6.16 8.47 17.70
C PHE A 63 5.11 7.38 17.52
N ALA A 64 3.87 7.82 17.35
CA ALA A 64 2.78 7.01 16.82
C ALA A 64 2.06 7.82 15.75
N ASN A 65 1.91 7.23 14.56
CA ASN A 65 1.16 7.81 13.46
C ASN A 65 -0.10 7.01 13.21
N TYR A 66 -1.20 7.71 13.04
CA TYR A 66 -2.52 7.20 12.67
C TYR A 66 -2.86 7.81 11.32
N LEU A 67 -3.14 6.96 10.33
CA LEU A 67 -3.35 7.40 8.95
C LEU A 67 -4.60 6.75 8.35
N PRO A 68 -5.81 7.24 8.67
CA PRO A 68 -7.00 6.85 7.93
C PRO A 68 -6.89 7.28 6.47
N ARG A 69 -7.26 6.37 5.57
CA ARG A 69 -7.29 6.55 4.10
C ARG A 69 -8.66 6.24 3.56
N ALA A 70 -9.06 6.96 2.52
CA ALA A 70 -10.24 6.66 1.73
C ALA A 70 -9.95 6.90 0.25
N VAL A 71 -10.22 5.90 -0.58
CA VAL A 71 -9.95 5.94 -2.03
C VAL A 71 -11.17 5.42 -2.77
N VAL A 72 -11.60 6.10 -3.81
CA VAL A 72 -12.73 5.71 -4.65
C VAL A 72 -12.30 5.53 -6.10
N GLY A 73 -12.75 4.44 -6.72
CA GLY A 73 -12.60 4.21 -8.14
C GLY A 73 -13.64 4.99 -8.93
N ILE A 74 -13.21 5.94 -9.76
CA ILE A 74 -14.11 6.79 -10.56
C ILE A 74 -14.35 6.28 -11.97
N GLY A 75 -13.76 5.13 -12.35
CA GLY A 75 -13.84 4.56 -13.68
C GLY A 75 -12.60 4.83 -14.53
N ASN A 76 -12.54 4.24 -15.72
CA ASN A 76 -11.41 4.37 -16.65
C ASN A 76 -10.05 4.06 -16.04
N ASN A 77 -10.01 3.12 -15.08
CA ASN A 77 -8.82 2.75 -14.32
C ASN A 77 -8.21 3.94 -13.53
N VAL A 78 -9.04 4.88 -13.09
CA VAL A 78 -8.65 6.03 -12.28
C VAL A 78 -9.23 5.88 -10.88
N GLU A 79 -8.41 6.16 -9.89
CA GLU A 79 -8.84 6.32 -8.50
C GLU A 79 -8.43 7.69 -7.97
N VAL A 80 -9.23 8.21 -7.06
CA VAL A 80 -8.94 9.44 -6.31
C VAL A 80 -9.21 9.19 -4.83
N GLY A 81 -8.46 9.85 -3.97
CA GLY A 81 -8.60 9.65 -2.54
C GLY A 81 -7.95 10.73 -1.71
N ALA A 82 -8.04 10.54 -0.41
CA ALA A 82 -7.34 11.35 0.57
C ALA A 82 -7.00 10.52 1.80
N ASN A 83 -5.85 10.83 2.40
CA ASN A 83 -5.44 10.30 3.69
C ASN A 83 -5.31 11.47 4.67
N VAL A 84 -5.47 11.20 5.96
CA VAL A 84 -5.23 12.18 7.03
C VAL A 84 -4.18 11.59 7.97
N SER A 85 -2.99 12.16 7.96
CA SER A 85 -1.89 11.72 8.84
C SER A 85 -1.93 12.50 10.14
N TYR A 86 -2.07 11.81 11.25
CA TYR A 86 -1.97 12.35 12.61
C TYR A 86 -0.80 11.70 13.33
N THR A 87 0.24 12.48 13.62
CA THR A 87 1.45 11.98 14.28
C THR A 87 1.53 12.50 15.71
N ARG A 88 1.56 11.60 16.68
CA ARG A 88 1.76 11.91 18.09
C ARG A 88 3.23 11.70 18.46
N VAL A 89 3.85 12.72 19.04
CA VAL A 89 5.22 12.66 19.61
C VAL A 89 5.16 13.10 21.07
N PRO A 90 5.90 12.45 22.00
CA PRO A 90 5.94 12.88 23.41
C PRO A 90 6.50 14.30 23.55
N GLY A 91 5.84 15.13 24.36
CA GLY A 91 6.28 16.51 24.63
C GLY A 91 6.21 17.46 23.44
N GLY A 92 5.78 16.99 22.27
CA GLY A 92 5.66 17.77 21.05
C GLY A 92 4.22 18.05 20.65
N GLY A 93 4.05 18.86 19.60
CA GLY A 93 2.76 19.02 18.94
C GLY A 93 2.33 17.74 18.25
N ALA A 94 1.05 17.68 17.87
CA ALA A 94 0.51 16.60 17.06
C ALA A 94 0.34 17.09 15.60
N PRO A 95 1.35 16.91 14.72
CA PRO A 95 1.23 17.31 13.34
C PRO A 95 0.06 16.58 12.65
N LEU A 96 -0.76 17.36 11.97
CA LEU A 96 -1.86 16.88 11.13
C LEU A 96 -1.55 17.27 9.70
N GLU A 97 -1.63 16.30 8.79
CA GLU A 97 -1.35 16.48 7.37
C GLU A 97 -2.45 15.82 6.54
N LEU A 98 -3.01 16.56 5.59
CA LEU A 98 -3.94 16.04 4.58
C LEU A 98 -3.15 15.57 3.36
N GLN A 99 -3.50 14.41 2.83
CA GLN A 99 -2.78 13.80 1.72
C GLN A 99 -3.75 13.44 0.58
N PRO A 100 -4.25 14.41 -0.21
CA PRO A 100 -5.03 14.10 -1.41
C PRO A 100 -4.16 13.38 -2.44
N ASN A 101 -4.76 12.40 -3.12
CA ASN A 101 -4.06 11.56 -4.08
C ASN A 101 -4.93 11.20 -5.27
N ALA A 102 -4.27 10.90 -6.39
CA ALA A 102 -4.88 10.35 -7.58
C ALA A 102 -3.92 9.38 -8.26
N LYS A 103 -4.45 8.32 -8.84
CA LYS A 103 -3.69 7.33 -9.61
C LYS A 103 -4.48 6.89 -10.83
N TRP A 104 -3.76 6.68 -11.92
CA TRP A 104 -4.25 6.16 -13.19
C TRP A 104 -3.45 4.96 -13.63
N LYS A 105 -4.12 3.80 -13.78
CA LYS A 105 -3.56 2.61 -14.41
C LYS A 105 -3.78 2.72 -15.91
N PHE A 106 -2.79 3.23 -16.62
CA PHE A 106 -2.87 3.53 -18.06
C PHE A 106 -2.60 2.32 -18.95
N TYR A 107 -2.03 1.23 -18.38
CA TYR A 107 -1.76 0.00 -19.12
C TYR A 107 -2.08 -1.23 -18.27
N GLN A 108 -2.73 -2.22 -18.88
CA GLN A 108 -2.95 -3.53 -18.31
C GLN A 108 -3.01 -4.58 -19.42
N ASN A 109 -2.28 -5.68 -19.24
CA ASN A 109 -2.36 -6.88 -20.08
C ASN A 109 -2.45 -8.10 -19.17
N GLU A 110 -3.66 -8.59 -18.94
CA GLU A 110 -3.95 -9.70 -18.02
C GLU A 110 -3.30 -11.00 -18.50
N ALA A 111 -3.35 -11.28 -19.81
CA ALA A 111 -2.76 -12.50 -20.38
C ALA A 111 -1.23 -12.57 -20.16
N LYS A 112 -0.58 -11.41 -20.08
CA LYS A 112 0.85 -11.32 -19.78
C LYS A 112 1.12 -11.01 -18.31
N GLY A 113 0.10 -10.72 -17.50
CA GLY A 113 0.25 -10.31 -16.11
C GLY A 113 1.03 -9.00 -15.95
N VAL A 114 0.92 -8.05 -16.87
CA VAL A 114 1.67 -6.78 -16.85
C VAL A 114 0.70 -5.63 -16.66
N ALA A 115 1.05 -4.69 -15.77
CA ALA A 115 0.31 -3.46 -15.57
C ALA A 115 1.28 -2.28 -15.37
N ALA A 116 0.80 -1.05 -15.65
CA ALA A 116 1.55 0.16 -15.36
C ALA A 116 0.62 1.29 -14.92
N SER A 117 1.07 2.08 -13.97
CA SER A 117 0.32 3.21 -13.42
C SER A 117 1.20 4.43 -13.16
N VAL A 118 0.56 5.59 -13.14
CA VAL A 118 1.14 6.85 -12.68
C VAL A 118 0.23 7.45 -11.63
N GLY A 119 0.79 8.20 -10.70
CA GLY A 119 -0.01 8.89 -9.69
C GLY A 119 0.78 9.94 -8.95
N CYS A 120 0.05 10.73 -8.18
CA CYS A 120 0.63 11.72 -7.28
C CYS A 120 -0.13 11.72 -5.96
N ILE A 121 0.60 11.94 -4.88
CA ILE A 121 0.07 12.22 -3.54
C ILE A 121 0.66 13.55 -3.06
N TRP A 122 -0.17 14.45 -2.55
CA TRP A 122 0.24 15.73 -2.00
C TRP A 122 0.21 15.69 -0.48
N PHE A 123 1.17 16.31 0.15
CA PHE A 123 1.35 16.38 1.59
C PHE A 123 1.11 17.82 2.02
N VAL A 124 -0.07 18.09 2.57
CA VAL A 124 -0.56 19.43 2.94
C VAL A 124 -0.60 19.55 4.46
N PRO A 125 0.36 20.22 5.11
CA PRO A 125 0.34 20.39 6.55
C PRO A 125 -0.86 21.27 6.95
N LEU A 126 -1.71 20.75 7.86
CA LEU A 126 -2.86 21.47 8.40
C LEU A 126 -2.53 22.17 9.71
N THR A 127 -1.65 21.58 10.54
CA THR A 127 -1.18 22.15 11.81
C THR A 127 0.34 22.20 11.81
N HIS A 128 0.95 22.95 12.75
CA HIS A 128 2.41 23.10 12.89
C HIS A 128 3.08 23.51 11.57
N ARG A 129 2.53 24.53 10.92
CA ARG A 129 2.94 24.97 9.57
C ARG A 129 4.28 25.67 9.51
N THR A 130 4.81 26.13 10.64
CA THR A 130 6.10 26.85 10.69
C THR A 130 7.22 25.92 10.24
N GLY A 131 7.92 26.31 9.17
CA GLY A 131 9.02 25.52 8.59
C GLY A 131 8.56 24.33 7.71
N THR A 132 7.26 24.06 7.59
CA THR A 132 6.73 23.00 6.72
C THR A 132 6.16 23.59 5.43
N LYS A 133 6.28 22.85 4.33
CA LYS A 133 5.75 23.26 3.03
C LYS A 133 4.90 22.13 2.44
N THR A 134 3.87 22.50 1.71
CA THR A 134 3.15 21.57 0.85
C THR A 134 4.08 21.08 -0.26
N PHE A 135 4.14 19.77 -0.45
CA PHE A 135 4.88 19.16 -1.55
C PHE A 135 4.13 17.91 -2.04
N GLY A 136 4.54 17.38 -3.19
CA GLY A 136 3.94 16.18 -3.75
C GLY A 136 4.98 15.09 -4.02
N GLN A 137 4.58 13.83 -3.94
CA GLN A 137 5.29 12.69 -4.51
C GLN A 137 4.54 12.23 -5.74
N CYS A 138 5.10 12.43 -6.93
CA CYS A 138 4.59 11.87 -8.18
C CYS A 138 5.44 10.67 -8.57
N TYR A 139 4.81 9.62 -9.09
CA TYR A 139 5.46 8.35 -9.37
C TYR A 139 4.95 7.71 -10.66
N SER A 140 5.76 6.80 -11.19
CA SER A 140 5.37 5.85 -12.23
C SER A 140 5.90 4.47 -11.85
N VAL A 141 5.03 3.46 -11.90
CA VAL A 141 5.36 2.07 -11.58
C VAL A 141 4.80 1.11 -12.62
N ALA A 142 5.52 0.04 -12.86
CA ALA A 142 5.06 -1.10 -13.65
C ALA A 142 5.20 -2.38 -12.84
N SER A 143 4.30 -3.32 -13.04
CA SER A 143 4.33 -4.61 -12.36
C SER A 143 4.25 -5.77 -13.34
N LYS A 144 4.83 -6.89 -12.93
CA LYS A 144 4.76 -8.19 -13.59
C LYS A 144 4.32 -9.24 -12.60
N GLN A 145 3.14 -9.79 -12.82
CA GLN A 145 2.63 -10.99 -12.13
C GLN A 145 3.12 -12.23 -12.87
N VAL A 146 3.80 -13.12 -12.19
CA VAL A 146 4.13 -14.45 -12.73
C VAL A 146 2.87 -15.31 -12.68
N GLN A 147 2.59 -16.04 -13.74
CA GLN A 147 1.42 -16.91 -13.80
C GLN A 147 1.57 -18.11 -12.86
N GLY A 148 0.45 -18.58 -12.34
CA GLY A 148 0.36 -19.69 -11.40
C GLY A 148 -0.32 -19.30 -10.09
N ALA A 149 -0.84 -20.29 -9.36
CA ALA A 149 -1.62 -20.06 -8.13
C ALA A 149 -0.85 -19.27 -7.05
N TYR A 150 0.45 -19.40 -7.03
CA TYR A 150 1.35 -18.72 -6.09
C TYR A 150 2.48 -17.96 -6.82
N GLY A 151 2.24 -17.55 -8.07
CA GLY A 151 3.22 -16.77 -8.82
C GLY A 151 3.50 -15.43 -8.11
N PRO A 152 4.76 -15.03 -7.98
CA PRO A 152 5.09 -13.73 -7.39
C PRO A 152 4.74 -12.56 -8.29
N ARG A 153 4.56 -11.39 -7.68
CA ARG A 153 4.48 -10.11 -8.38
C ARG A 153 5.72 -9.26 -8.08
N PHE A 154 6.30 -8.73 -9.14
CA PHE A 154 7.39 -7.77 -9.08
C PHE A 154 6.87 -6.41 -9.54
N THR A 155 7.19 -5.37 -8.78
CA THR A 155 6.86 -3.98 -9.13
C THR A 155 8.14 -3.17 -9.13
N GLY A 156 8.31 -2.34 -10.16
CA GLY A 156 9.45 -1.44 -10.30
C GLY A 156 9.04 -0.10 -10.88
N GLY A 157 9.75 0.95 -10.52
CA GLY A 157 9.47 2.29 -11.02
C GLY A 157 10.31 3.36 -10.35
N GLY A 158 9.81 4.58 -10.40
CA GLY A 158 10.48 5.73 -9.80
C GLY A 158 9.49 6.78 -9.32
N TYR A 159 10.00 7.69 -8.50
CA TYR A 159 9.25 8.83 -7.99
C TYR A 159 10.07 10.12 -8.06
N TYR A 160 9.35 11.24 -8.01
CA TYR A 160 9.91 12.57 -7.89
C TYR A 160 9.11 13.40 -6.87
N LEU A 161 9.83 14.15 -6.01
CA LEU A 161 9.24 15.03 -5.00
C LEU A 161 9.11 16.44 -5.57
N VAL A 162 7.90 16.82 -5.93
CA VAL A 162 7.57 18.14 -6.47
C VAL A 162 7.43 19.13 -5.32
N ALA A 163 8.06 20.30 -5.43
CA ALA A 163 8.02 21.40 -4.44
C ALA A 163 8.55 21.03 -3.04
N ALA A 164 9.32 19.96 -2.89
CA ALA A 164 9.83 19.52 -1.58
C ALA A 164 10.87 20.48 -0.94
N GLY A 165 11.38 21.45 -1.68
CA GLY A 165 12.37 22.41 -1.16
C GLY A 165 13.66 21.73 -0.72
N ASN A 166 14.33 22.28 0.29
CA ASN A 166 15.58 21.72 0.84
C ASN A 166 15.34 20.80 2.05
N ALA A 167 14.08 20.60 2.47
CA ALA A 167 13.73 19.72 3.58
C ALA A 167 14.04 18.24 3.25
N GLU A 168 13.94 17.85 1.98
CA GLU A 168 14.25 16.53 1.51
C GLU A 168 15.57 16.53 0.72
N LYS A 169 16.56 15.75 1.17
CA LYS A 169 17.88 15.69 0.52
C LYS A 169 17.80 15.03 -0.86
N THR A 170 17.07 13.89 -0.94
CA THR A 170 16.85 13.18 -2.20
C THR A 170 15.46 13.47 -2.72
N LYS A 171 15.36 14.07 -3.91
CA LYS A 171 14.08 14.44 -4.53
C LYS A 171 13.57 13.44 -5.56
N ALA A 172 14.39 12.52 -6.01
CA ALA A 172 14.01 11.47 -6.94
C ALA A 172 14.56 10.14 -6.47
N GLY A 173 13.86 9.06 -6.76
CA GLY A 173 14.32 7.75 -6.37
C GLY A 173 13.63 6.60 -7.09
N ALA A 174 14.14 5.40 -6.86
CA ALA A 174 13.58 4.16 -7.35
C ALA A 174 12.51 3.62 -6.38
N ILE A 175 11.56 2.91 -6.94
CA ILE A 175 10.55 2.10 -6.25
C ILE A 175 10.75 0.66 -6.70
N VAL A 176 10.84 -0.27 -5.75
CA VAL A 176 10.91 -1.72 -6.03
C VAL A 176 10.03 -2.44 -5.02
N ALA A 177 9.27 -3.43 -5.48
CA ALA A 177 8.54 -4.29 -4.57
C ALA A 177 8.45 -5.73 -5.08
N TYR A 178 8.29 -6.64 -4.13
CA TYR A 178 8.10 -8.05 -4.33
C TYR A 178 6.94 -8.53 -3.45
N GLU A 179 6.01 -9.27 -4.05
CA GLU A 179 4.83 -9.81 -3.39
C GLU A 179 4.74 -11.30 -3.72
N GLN A 180 4.75 -12.14 -2.69
CA GLN A 180 4.74 -13.59 -2.80
C GLN A 180 3.51 -14.16 -2.08
N PRO A 181 2.48 -14.63 -2.77
CA PRO A 181 1.44 -15.45 -2.16
C PRO A 181 2.07 -16.72 -1.55
N LEU A 182 1.86 -16.94 -0.26
CA LEU A 182 2.30 -18.14 0.46
C LEU A 182 1.17 -19.16 0.57
N THR A 183 -0.04 -18.67 0.72
CA THR A 183 -1.29 -19.44 0.72
C THR A 183 -2.40 -18.62 0.05
N ASN A 184 -3.61 -19.15 -0.04
CA ASN A 184 -4.77 -18.40 -0.54
C ASN A 184 -5.13 -17.17 0.31
N ARG A 185 -4.57 -17.03 1.52
CA ARG A 185 -4.88 -15.94 2.45
C ARG A 185 -3.66 -15.20 2.98
N LEU A 186 -2.49 -15.80 2.89
CA LEU A 186 -1.27 -15.21 3.43
C LEU A 186 -0.31 -14.87 2.29
N GLN A 187 0.21 -13.65 2.31
CA GLN A 187 1.17 -13.15 1.35
C GLN A 187 2.36 -12.51 2.08
N PHE A 188 3.56 -12.82 1.65
CA PHE A 188 4.77 -12.08 2.02
C PHE A 188 4.95 -10.91 1.06
N ILE A 189 5.27 -9.75 1.60
CA ILE A 189 5.47 -8.52 0.83
C ILE A 189 6.76 -7.88 1.31
N VAL A 190 7.50 -7.30 0.37
CA VAL A 190 8.55 -6.35 0.69
C VAL A 190 8.54 -5.25 -0.35
N ASP A 191 8.55 -4.00 0.09
CA ASP A 191 8.78 -2.87 -0.78
C ASP A 191 9.96 -2.01 -0.31
N TRP A 192 10.49 -1.24 -1.24
CA TRP A 192 11.60 -0.35 -0.99
C TRP A 192 11.45 0.90 -1.86
N GLN A 193 11.60 2.05 -1.22
CA GLN A 193 11.80 3.32 -1.89
C GLN A 193 13.21 3.83 -1.58
N SER A 194 13.97 4.15 -2.61
CA SER A 194 15.33 4.65 -2.43
C SER A 194 15.33 6.10 -1.94
N GLY A 195 16.49 6.55 -1.51
CA GLY A 195 16.72 7.96 -1.19
C GLY A 195 16.87 8.25 0.30
N ASP A 196 17.47 9.41 0.58
CA ASP A 196 17.59 10.01 1.91
C ASP A 196 16.49 11.07 2.08
N ASN A 197 15.25 10.59 2.25
CA ASN A 197 14.05 11.40 2.43
C ASN A 197 13.02 10.65 3.29
N ARG A 198 11.86 11.25 3.57
CA ARG A 198 10.82 10.66 4.42
C ARG A 198 10.18 9.37 3.88
N PHE A 199 10.41 9.00 2.64
CA PHE A 199 9.89 7.78 1.99
C PHE A 199 10.93 6.67 1.87
N GLY A 200 12.19 6.96 2.19
CA GLY A 200 13.33 6.06 2.05
C GLY A 200 13.34 4.93 3.06
N PHE A 201 12.54 3.89 2.82
CA PHE A 201 12.42 2.70 3.67
C PHE A 201 12.45 1.43 2.85
N ILE A 202 12.93 0.34 3.45
CA ILE A 202 12.58 -1.03 3.08
C ILE A 202 11.59 -1.57 4.11
N ALA A 203 10.50 -2.18 3.66
CA ALA A 203 9.37 -2.57 4.50
C ALA A 203 8.93 -4.02 4.23
N PRO A 204 9.59 -5.03 4.84
CA PRO A 204 9.07 -6.39 4.86
C PRO A 204 7.79 -6.49 5.69
N ALA A 205 6.81 -7.24 5.17
CA ALA A 205 5.49 -7.40 5.76
C ALA A 205 4.86 -8.77 5.45
N LEU A 206 3.86 -9.11 6.25
CA LEU A 206 2.90 -10.17 5.98
C LEU A 206 1.52 -9.53 5.79
N ASN A 207 0.83 -9.91 4.74
CA ASN A 207 -0.55 -9.52 4.47
C ASN A 207 -1.47 -10.74 4.60
N LEU A 208 -2.49 -10.61 5.45
CA LEU A 208 -3.53 -11.61 5.65
C LEU A 208 -4.83 -11.14 5.00
N VAL A 209 -5.29 -11.88 3.99
CA VAL A 209 -6.60 -11.67 3.38
C VAL A 209 -7.68 -12.20 4.29
N LEU A 210 -8.59 -11.33 4.66
CA LEU A 210 -9.73 -11.58 5.54
C LEU A 210 -11.03 -11.69 4.74
N PRO A 211 -12.12 -12.22 5.32
CA PRO A 211 -13.44 -12.19 4.72
C PRO A 211 -13.91 -10.75 4.40
N HIS A 212 -14.94 -10.63 3.55
CA HIS A 212 -15.59 -9.35 3.20
C HIS A 212 -14.66 -8.33 2.56
N SER A 213 -13.78 -8.78 1.66
CA SER A 213 -12.83 -7.93 0.92
C SER A 213 -11.96 -7.07 1.85
N SER A 214 -11.56 -7.62 2.98
CA SER A 214 -10.69 -6.96 3.96
C SER A 214 -9.31 -7.58 3.99
N SER A 215 -8.34 -6.85 4.49
CA SER A 215 -6.97 -7.32 4.69
C SER A 215 -6.33 -6.73 5.95
N LEU A 216 -5.38 -7.44 6.50
CA LEU A 216 -4.56 -7.01 7.62
C LEU A 216 -3.08 -7.18 7.22
N THR A 217 -2.35 -6.08 7.15
CA THR A 217 -0.92 -6.08 6.83
C THR A 217 -0.12 -5.62 8.02
N GLY A 218 0.88 -6.41 8.41
CA GLY A 218 1.77 -6.07 9.51
C GLY A 218 3.23 -6.28 9.14
N GLY A 219 4.11 -5.38 9.58
CA GLY A 219 5.51 -5.44 9.21
C GLY A 219 6.39 -4.43 9.92
N TYR A 220 7.60 -4.28 9.41
CA TYR A 220 8.62 -3.43 9.99
C TYR A 220 9.29 -2.59 8.92
N ALA A 221 9.24 -1.28 9.06
CA ALA A 221 9.89 -0.33 8.16
C ALA A 221 11.30 -0.02 8.68
N ILE A 222 12.30 -0.21 7.83
CA ILE A 222 13.71 0.05 8.10
C ILE A 222 14.14 1.23 7.24
N ALA A 223 14.52 2.33 7.88
CA ALA A 223 14.98 3.52 7.19
C ALA A 223 16.29 3.30 6.44
N ASN A 224 16.45 3.84 5.24
CA ASN A 224 17.67 3.71 4.45
C ASN A 224 18.82 4.41 5.18
N HIS A 225 19.04 5.60 5.24
CA HIS A 225 20.24 6.25 5.80
C HIS A 225 19.91 7.20 6.98
N GLY A 226 19.35 6.66 8.06
CA GLY A 226 19.24 7.40 9.34
C GLY A 226 18.32 8.61 9.33
N ARG A 227 17.63 8.91 8.24
CA ARG A 227 16.68 10.02 8.14
C ARG A 227 15.29 9.70 8.65
N GLY A 228 14.90 8.46 8.54
CA GLY A 228 13.68 7.93 9.13
C GLY A 228 13.96 7.20 10.43
N LYS A 229 12.94 7.02 11.21
CA LYS A 229 12.99 6.16 12.39
C LYS A 229 12.39 4.82 12.00
N ASN A 230 13.11 3.73 12.26
CA ASN A 230 12.54 2.40 12.08
C ASN A 230 11.23 2.29 12.83
N ALA A 231 10.22 1.67 12.24
CA ALA A 231 8.90 1.59 12.83
C ALA A 231 8.22 0.26 12.55
N PHE A 232 7.47 -0.22 13.50
CA PHE A 232 6.47 -1.26 13.30
C PHE A 232 5.22 -0.62 12.70
N PHE A 233 4.54 -1.36 11.83
CA PHE A 233 3.26 -0.91 11.27
C PHE A 233 2.22 -2.02 11.24
N LEU A 234 0.95 -1.61 11.29
CA LEU A 234 -0.21 -2.45 11.16
C LEU A 234 -1.28 -1.69 10.39
N TYR A 235 -1.71 -2.25 9.24
CA TYR A 235 -2.71 -1.67 8.35
C TYR A 235 -3.91 -2.59 8.27
N TYR A 236 -5.11 -2.03 8.41
CA TYR A 236 -6.35 -2.74 8.17
C TYR A 236 -7.15 -2.03 7.09
N GLY A 237 -7.40 -2.72 5.99
CA GLY A 237 -8.14 -2.21 4.85
C GLY A 237 -9.37 -3.04 4.51
N THR A 238 -10.38 -2.38 3.94
CA THR A 238 -11.59 -3.04 3.44
C THR A 238 -12.17 -2.31 2.24
N GLN A 239 -12.76 -3.06 1.32
CA GLN A 239 -13.38 -2.54 0.11
C GLN A 239 -14.90 -2.78 0.14
N PHE A 240 -15.65 -1.73 -0.21
CA PHE A 240 -17.12 -1.72 -0.29
C PHE A 240 -17.63 -1.64 -1.72
#